data_9c87327ced9c29dd91caf422260aca58
#
_entry.id   9c87327ced9c29dd91caf422260aca58
#
_cell.length_a   1.000
_cell.length_b   1.000
_cell.length_c   1.000
_cell.angle_alpha   90.00
_cell.angle_beta   90.00
_cell.angle_gamma   90.00
#
_symmetry.space_group_name_H-M   'P 1'
#
loop_
_entity.id
_entity.type
_entity.pdbx_description
1 polymer ?
#
loop_
_entity_poly.entity_id
_entity_poly.type
_entity_poly.pdbx_seq_one_letter_code
_entity_poly.pdbx_strand_id
1 'polypeptide(L)'
;MKKILLIFFIINFSNLSFGSIKENIINNLRNTDNLSFDFEQNINGKIEKGNCVIEYPKKIFCNYNVDDSKILVSNGRYLVIKTDNNILYRYSLERTPLNYILDKNFLIDEIQDLEEKIIDDKFINFKILKDDNEINIFFNSTNYNLIGWQTLDIYQNLSITYISSLKINQLIEKNIFKLPASN
;
A
#
# COMPACT_ATOMS: atom_id res chain seq x y z
N MET A 1 -43.34 -9.59 -59.47
CA MET A 1 -42.46 -8.65 -58.77
C MET A 1 -42.24 -9.19 -57.36
N LYS A 2 -41.09 -9.84 -57.08
CA LYS A 2 -40.72 -10.36 -55.74
C LYS A 2 -40.01 -9.27 -54.93
N LYS A 3 -40.62 -8.84 -53.81
CA LYS A 3 -39.99 -7.91 -52.87
C LYS A 3 -39.03 -8.70 -52.01
N ILE A 4 -37.73 -8.41 -52.16
CA ILE A 4 -36.65 -8.93 -51.27
C ILE A 4 -36.63 -8.06 -50.03
N LEU A 5 -36.99 -8.63 -48.86
CA LEU A 5 -36.90 -8.01 -47.55
C LEU A 5 -35.48 -8.21 -47.03
N LEU A 6 -34.65 -7.16 -47.05
CA LEU A 6 -33.30 -7.16 -46.54
C LEU A 6 -33.38 -6.97 -45.00
N ILE A 7 -33.25 -8.04 -44.24
CA ILE A 7 -33.17 -7.98 -42.78
C ILE A 7 -31.74 -7.58 -42.41
N PHE A 8 -31.55 -6.34 -41.94
CA PHE A 8 -30.30 -5.84 -41.42
C PHE A 8 -30.09 -6.39 -39.97
N PHE A 9 -29.28 -7.42 -39.86
CA PHE A 9 -28.92 -8.02 -38.54
C PHE A 9 -27.89 -7.09 -37.89
N ILE A 10 -28.33 -6.19 -37.02
CA ILE A 10 -27.42 -5.37 -36.19
C ILE A 10 -26.82 -6.27 -35.13
N ILE A 11 -25.59 -6.72 -35.37
CA ILE A 11 -24.77 -7.40 -34.38
C ILE A 11 -24.27 -6.35 -33.40
N ASN A 12 -24.93 -6.24 -32.24
CA ASN A 12 -24.38 -5.49 -31.10
C ASN A 12 -23.17 -6.24 -30.58
N PHE A 13 -21.96 -5.84 -31.00
CA PHE A 13 -20.74 -6.21 -30.32
C PHE A 13 -20.72 -5.46 -28.98
N SER A 14 -21.14 -6.12 -27.92
CA SER A 14 -20.85 -5.70 -26.55
C SER A 14 -19.34 -5.76 -26.40
N ASN A 15 -18.65 -4.64 -26.53
CA ASN A 15 -17.27 -4.53 -26.11
C ASN A 15 -17.24 -4.81 -24.60
N LEU A 16 -16.86 -6.02 -24.18
CA LEU A 16 -16.45 -6.29 -22.83
C LEU A 16 -15.19 -5.49 -22.57
N SER A 17 -15.36 -4.27 -22.06
CA SER A 17 -14.25 -3.46 -21.58
C SER A 17 -13.69 -4.16 -20.34
N PHE A 18 -12.63 -4.92 -20.50
CA PHE A 18 -11.81 -5.32 -19.37
C PHE A 18 -11.15 -4.04 -18.85
N GLY A 19 -11.41 -3.71 -17.59
CA GLY A 19 -10.77 -2.56 -16.93
C GLY A 19 -9.26 -2.65 -17.09
N SER A 20 -8.61 -1.53 -17.34
CA SER A 20 -7.15 -1.49 -17.42
C SER A 20 -6.53 -1.95 -16.08
N ILE A 21 -5.27 -2.38 -16.12
CA ILE A 21 -4.51 -2.75 -14.90
C ILE A 21 -4.63 -1.63 -13.85
N LYS A 22 -4.45 -0.39 -14.25
CA LYS A 22 -4.59 0.78 -13.37
C LYS A 22 -5.98 0.91 -12.77
N GLU A 23 -7.03 0.76 -13.57
CA GLU A 23 -8.41 0.84 -13.08
C GLU A 23 -8.70 -0.21 -12.02
N ASN A 24 -8.21 -1.44 -12.20
CA ASN A 24 -8.38 -2.51 -11.22
C ASN A 24 -7.67 -2.19 -9.90
N ILE A 25 -6.42 -1.69 -9.96
CA ILE A 25 -5.66 -1.26 -8.77
C ILE A 25 -6.36 -0.10 -8.07
N ILE A 26 -6.77 0.93 -8.82
CA ILE A 26 -7.46 2.10 -8.28
C ILE A 26 -8.78 1.70 -7.62
N ASN A 27 -9.55 0.80 -8.24
CA ASN A 27 -10.80 0.29 -7.67
C ASN A 27 -10.55 -0.49 -6.37
N ASN A 28 -9.50 -1.32 -6.31
CA ASN A 28 -9.11 -2.00 -5.08
C ASN A 28 -8.74 -0.99 -3.98
N LEU A 29 -7.92 0.01 -4.29
CA LEU A 29 -7.55 1.05 -3.33
C LEU A 29 -8.77 1.84 -2.84
N ARG A 30 -9.69 2.23 -3.72
CA ARG A 30 -10.93 2.95 -3.35
C ARG A 30 -11.77 2.16 -2.37
N ASN A 31 -11.89 0.84 -2.59
CA ASN A 31 -12.70 -0.05 -1.78
C ASN A 31 -11.98 -0.55 -0.51
N THR A 32 -10.76 -0.09 -0.25
CA THR A 32 -9.97 -0.49 0.91
C THR A 32 -9.98 0.61 1.96
N ASP A 33 -10.57 0.36 3.11
CA ASP A 33 -10.53 1.27 4.26
C ASP A 33 -9.41 0.92 5.22
N ASN A 34 -9.12 -0.38 5.35
CA ASN A 34 -8.03 -0.87 6.17
C ASN A 34 -7.42 -2.15 5.63
N LEU A 35 -6.17 -2.39 6.03
CA LEU A 35 -5.38 -3.58 5.72
C LEU A 35 -4.82 -4.17 7.01
N SER A 36 -4.87 -5.51 7.14
CA SER A 36 -4.11 -6.26 8.14
C SER A 36 -3.23 -7.27 7.42
N PHE A 37 -1.96 -7.37 7.78
CA PHE A 37 -1.01 -8.21 7.05
C PHE A 37 0.20 -8.60 7.89
N ASP A 38 0.88 -9.66 7.49
CA ASP A 38 2.23 -9.98 7.93
C ASP A 38 3.23 -9.30 7.00
N PHE A 39 4.35 -8.84 7.56
CA PHE A 39 5.40 -8.21 6.77
C PHE A 39 6.77 -8.84 7.01
N GLU A 40 7.60 -8.76 5.96
CA GLU A 40 9.05 -8.91 6.03
C GLU A 40 9.68 -7.63 5.48
N GLN A 41 10.51 -6.97 6.28
CA GLN A 41 11.20 -5.75 5.92
C GLN A 41 12.70 -5.99 5.89
N ASN A 42 13.35 -5.60 4.79
CA ASN A 42 14.80 -5.63 4.65
C ASN A 42 15.32 -4.18 4.64
N ILE A 43 16.18 -3.84 5.59
CA ILE A 43 16.88 -2.55 5.65
C ILE A 43 18.37 -2.82 5.62
N ASN A 44 19.01 -2.55 4.47
CA ASN A 44 20.44 -2.79 4.27
C ASN A 44 20.90 -4.22 4.65
N GLY A 45 20.08 -5.24 4.35
CA GLY A 45 20.39 -6.63 4.65
C GLY A 45 19.91 -7.11 6.03
N LYS A 46 19.52 -6.22 6.93
CA LYS A 46 18.85 -6.59 8.18
C LYS A 46 17.39 -6.89 7.91
N ILE A 47 16.97 -8.12 8.20
CA ILE A 47 15.58 -8.56 8.01
C ILE A 47 14.84 -8.45 9.34
N GLU A 48 13.70 -7.79 9.31
CA GLU A 48 12.74 -7.71 10.42
C GLU A 48 11.38 -8.20 9.93
N LYS A 49 10.63 -8.87 10.80
CA LYS A 49 9.30 -9.42 10.49
C LYS A 49 8.30 -9.00 11.56
N GLY A 50 7.02 -9.06 11.20
CA GLY A 50 5.96 -8.76 12.15
C GLY A 50 4.61 -8.72 11.46
N ASN A 51 3.66 -8.08 12.13
CA ASN A 51 2.33 -7.84 11.59
C ASN A 51 1.98 -6.36 11.69
N CYS A 52 1.21 -5.88 10.71
CA CYS A 52 0.75 -4.50 10.67
C CYS A 52 -0.75 -4.42 10.44
N VAL A 53 -1.32 -3.32 10.94
CA VAL A 53 -2.65 -2.85 10.58
C VAL A 53 -2.52 -1.42 10.05
N ILE A 54 -3.04 -1.17 8.86
CA ILE A 54 -3.20 0.17 8.28
C ILE A 54 -4.68 0.53 8.30
N GLU A 55 -5.02 1.74 8.73
CA GLU A 55 -6.31 2.38 8.54
C GLU A 55 -6.09 3.67 7.75
N TYR A 56 -6.65 3.70 6.55
CA TYR A 56 -6.58 4.89 5.71
C TYR A 56 -7.53 6.00 6.21
N PRO A 57 -7.09 7.26 6.16
CA PRO A 57 -5.74 7.70 5.79
C PRO A 57 -4.78 7.72 6.98
N LYS A 58 -3.51 7.46 6.71
CA LYS A 58 -2.33 7.85 7.49
C LYS A 58 -2.14 7.19 8.86
N LYS A 59 -2.92 6.17 9.19
CA LYS A 59 -2.72 5.43 10.44
C LYS A 59 -2.10 4.07 10.16
N ILE A 60 -1.14 3.67 10.98
CA ILE A 60 -0.51 2.36 10.95
C ILE A 60 -0.13 1.94 12.37
N PHE A 61 -0.27 0.68 12.64
CA PHE A 61 0.30 0.02 13.81
C PHE A 61 1.03 -1.23 13.34
N CYS A 62 2.31 -1.38 13.69
CA CYS A 62 3.08 -2.59 13.44
C CYS A 62 3.67 -3.11 14.74
N ASN A 63 3.57 -4.41 14.94
CA ASN A 63 4.25 -5.14 15.98
C ASN A 63 5.34 -6.01 15.33
N TYR A 64 6.58 -5.88 15.80
CA TYR A 64 7.73 -6.60 15.25
C TYR A 64 7.97 -7.89 16.05
N ASN A 65 8.23 -9.00 15.34
CA ASN A 65 8.54 -10.31 15.93
C ASN A 65 10.01 -10.41 16.39
N VAL A 66 10.55 -9.34 16.97
CA VAL A 66 11.86 -9.38 17.62
C VAL A 66 11.65 -9.56 19.12
N ASP A 67 12.60 -10.14 19.81
CA ASP A 67 12.49 -10.61 21.19
C ASP A 67 12.00 -9.58 22.22
N ASP A 68 11.83 -8.34 21.84
CA ASP A 68 11.45 -7.26 22.74
C ASP A 68 10.56 -6.19 22.07
N SER A 69 9.29 -6.42 22.06
CA SER A 69 8.22 -5.40 21.96
C SER A 69 8.48 -4.13 21.12
N LYS A 70 9.26 -4.20 20.02
CA LYS A 70 9.40 -3.09 19.08
C LYS A 70 8.06 -2.88 18.40
N ILE A 71 7.53 -1.67 18.48
CA ILE A 71 6.32 -1.25 17.76
C ILE A 71 6.56 0.01 16.95
N LEU A 72 5.81 0.14 15.86
CA LEU A 72 5.70 1.35 15.06
C LEU A 72 4.24 1.78 15.03
N VAL A 73 3.95 3.02 15.38
CA VAL A 73 2.58 3.54 15.42
C VAL A 73 2.51 4.90 14.75
N SER A 74 1.54 5.09 13.84
CA SER A 74 1.13 6.42 13.40
C SER A 74 -0.34 6.69 13.74
N ASN A 75 -0.61 7.89 14.25
CA ASN A 75 -1.96 8.39 14.48
C ASN A 75 -2.46 9.32 13.37
N GLY A 76 -1.74 9.36 12.24
CA GLY A 76 -2.03 10.27 11.12
C GLY A 76 -1.22 11.58 11.14
N ARG A 77 -0.63 11.97 12.27
CA ARG A 77 0.17 13.18 12.41
C ARG A 77 1.62 12.89 12.78
N TYR A 78 1.82 11.98 13.70
CA TYR A 78 3.14 11.57 14.19
C TYR A 78 3.35 10.09 13.94
N LEU A 79 4.58 9.73 13.63
CA LEU A 79 5.10 8.37 13.60
C LEU A 79 5.96 8.17 14.85
N VAL A 80 5.65 7.16 15.64
CA VAL A 80 6.43 6.78 16.83
C VAL A 80 6.94 5.36 16.67
N ILE A 81 8.23 5.18 16.89
CA ILE A 81 8.87 3.87 17.02
C ILE A 81 9.26 3.70 18.48
N LYS A 82 8.71 2.69 19.14
CA LYS A 82 9.12 2.26 20.47
C LYS A 82 9.98 1.03 20.32
N THR A 83 11.20 1.07 20.89
CA THR A 83 12.11 -0.07 20.89
C THR A 83 11.94 -0.90 22.17
N ASP A 84 12.54 -2.07 22.17
CA ASP A 84 12.67 -3.00 23.30
C ASP A 84 13.13 -2.33 24.61
N ASN A 85 14.08 -1.42 24.53
CA ASN A 85 14.60 -0.67 25.69
C ASN A 85 13.68 0.49 26.13
N ASN A 86 12.42 0.51 25.68
CA ASN A 86 11.46 1.60 25.92
C ASN A 86 11.88 2.98 25.38
N ILE A 87 12.87 3.04 24.48
CA ILE A 87 13.26 4.28 23.83
C ILE A 87 12.18 4.62 22.79
N LEU A 88 11.72 5.89 22.84
CA LEU A 88 10.73 6.41 21.90
C LEU A 88 11.38 7.35 20.89
N TYR A 89 11.28 7.01 19.61
CA TYR A 89 11.63 7.91 18.51
C TYR A 89 10.34 8.46 17.92
N ARG A 90 10.22 9.79 17.86
CA ARG A 90 9.04 10.47 17.35
C ARG A 90 9.37 11.37 16.18
N TYR A 91 8.64 11.19 15.07
CA TYR A 91 8.81 11.96 13.83
C TYR A 91 7.48 12.59 13.44
N SER A 92 7.51 13.74 12.72
CA SER A 92 6.35 14.18 11.95
C SER A 92 6.14 13.18 10.81
N LEU A 93 4.91 12.64 10.67
CA LEU A 93 4.62 11.67 9.62
C LEU A 93 4.88 12.24 8.22
N GLU A 94 4.54 13.52 8.00
CA GLU A 94 4.73 14.22 6.73
C GLU A 94 6.18 14.32 6.25
N ARG A 95 7.15 14.11 7.16
CA ARG A 95 8.59 14.07 6.85
C ARG A 95 9.11 12.65 6.57
N THR A 96 8.22 11.69 6.43
CA THR A 96 8.59 10.30 6.18
C THR A 96 7.92 9.79 4.90
N PRO A 97 8.54 8.87 4.16
CA PRO A 97 7.91 8.25 2.98
C PRO A 97 6.58 7.56 3.29
N LEU A 98 6.36 7.11 4.53
CA LEU A 98 5.10 6.51 4.96
C LEU A 98 3.91 7.48 4.84
N ASN A 99 4.14 8.79 4.88
CA ASN A 99 3.09 9.77 4.65
C ASN A 99 2.35 9.58 3.32
N TYR A 100 3.09 9.15 2.29
CA TYR A 100 2.56 8.92 0.95
C TYR A 100 1.94 7.53 0.82
N ILE A 101 2.60 6.51 1.36
CA ILE A 101 2.15 5.11 1.30
C ILE A 101 0.84 4.93 2.08
N LEU A 102 0.68 5.64 3.19
CA LEU A 102 -0.49 5.59 4.06
C LEU A 102 -1.64 6.53 3.62
N ASP A 103 -1.52 7.17 2.46
CA ASP A 103 -2.57 8.01 1.87
C ASP A 103 -3.08 7.40 0.56
N LYS A 104 -4.18 6.65 0.65
CA LYS A 104 -4.75 5.99 -0.54
C LYS A 104 -5.18 6.97 -1.63
N ASN A 105 -5.64 8.18 -1.27
CA ASN A 105 -6.05 9.16 -2.26
C ASN A 105 -4.84 9.68 -3.03
N PHE A 106 -3.76 9.99 -2.33
CA PHE A 106 -2.48 10.33 -2.96
C PHE A 106 -2.01 9.21 -3.91
N LEU A 107 -2.04 7.95 -3.48
CA LEU A 107 -1.64 6.82 -4.33
C LEU A 107 -2.53 6.70 -5.57
N ILE A 108 -3.84 6.89 -5.44
CA ILE A 108 -4.78 6.84 -6.55
C ILE A 108 -4.46 7.95 -7.56
N ASP A 109 -4.24 9.18 -7.08
CA ASP A 109 -3.96 10.32 -7.93
C ASP A 109 -2.64 10.13 -8.70
N GLU A 110 -1.57 9.71 -8.03
CA GLU A 110 -0.28 9.45 -8.68
C GLU A 110 -0.36 8.28 -9.68
N ILE A 111 -1.00 7.17 -9.34
CA ILE A 111 -1.13 5.99 -10.22
C ILE A 111 -1.88 6.32 -11.51
N GLN A 112 -2.83 7.25 -11.50
CA GLN A 112 -3.55 7.66 -12.70
C GLN A 112 -2.61 8.19 -13.80
N ASP A 113 -1.59 8.92 -13.41
CA ASP A 113 -0.68 9.62 -14.32
C ASP A 113 0.62 8.85 -14.61
N LEU A 114 0.95 7.84 -13.82
CA LEU A 114 2.17 7.06 -13.98
C LEU A 114 1.98 5.86 -14.92
N GLU A 115 3.05 5.43 -15.57
CA GLU A 115 3.10 4.19 -16.32
C GLU A 115 3.42 3.03 -15.37
N GLU A 116 2.70 1.92 -15.54
CA GLU A 116 2.99 0.68 -14.84
C GLU A 116 4.16 -0.06 -15.45
N LYS A 117 5.02 -0.63 -14.59
CA LYS A 117 6.06 -1.57 -15.00
C LYS A 117 5.69 -2.97 -14.52
N ILE A 118 5.50 -3.90 -15.46
CA ILE A 118 5.26 -5.30 -15.15
C ILE A 118 6.62 -6.00 -14.96
N ILE A 119 6.76 -6.72 -13.86
CA ILE A 119 7.98 -7.45 -13.47
C ILE A 119 7.63 -8.94 -13.35
N ASP A 120 8.31 -9.78 -14.18
CA ASP A 120 8.18 -11.24 -14.19
C ASP A 120 6.73 -11.75 -14.29
N ASP A 121 5.84 -10.99 -14.92
CA ASP A 121 4.40 -11.24 -15.04
C ASP A 121 3.67 -11.45 -13.68
N LYS A 122 4.34 -11.14 -12.57
CA LYS A 122 3.86 -11.35 -11.20
C LYS A 122 3.56 -10.07 -10.45
N PHE A 123 4.32 -9.01 -10.75
CA PHE A 123 4.27 -7.76 -10.00
C PHE A 123 4.03 -6.59 -10.94
N ILE A 124 3.22 -5.65 -10.47
CA ILE A 124 3.01 -4.36 -11.11
C ILE A 124 3.65 -3.31 -10.20
N ASN A 125 4.58 -2.55 -10.75
CA ASN A 125 5.31 -1.50 -10.03
C ASN A 125 4.93 -0.13 -10.56
N PHE A 126 4.72 0.81 -9.64
CA PHE A 126 4.70 2.24 -9.91
C PHE A 126 5.83 2.92 -9.16
N LYS A 127 6.57 3.78 -9.86
CA LYS A 127 7.63 4.58 -9.28
C LYS A 127 7.15 6.02 -9.10
N ILE A 128 7.02 6.44 -7.86
CA ILE A 128 6.59 7.78 -7.46
C ILE A 128 7.81 8.58 -7.00
N LEU A 129 7.96 9.78 -7.52
CA LEU A 129 8.97 10.75 -7.10
C LEU A 129 8.27 11.95 -6.47
N LYS A 130 8.48 12.16 -5.16
CA LYS A 130 7.80 13.23 -4.42
C LYS A 130 8.67 13.77 -3.29
N ASP A 131 8.87 15.10 -3.25
CA ASP A 131 9.61 15.80 -2.20
C ASP A 131 10.95 15.11 -1.85
N ASP A 132 11.78 14.85 -2.87
CA ASP A 132 13.06 14.13 -2.79
C ASP A 132 12.96 12.66 -2.34
N ASN A 133 11.75 12.11 -2.23
CA ASN A 133 11.54 10.69 -1.97
C ASN A 133 11.32 9.91 -3.27
N GLU A 134 11.97 8.77 -3.37
CA GLU A 134 11.66 7.74 -4.35
C GLU A 134 10.88 6.62 -3.67
N ILE A 135 9.67 6.37 -4.13
CA ILE A 135 8.78 5.33 -3.62
C ILE A 135 8.45 4.38 -4.76
N ASN A 136 8.83 3.13 -4.62
CA ASN A 136 8.36 2.07 -5.50
C ASN A 136 7.25 1.32 -4.78
N ILE A 137 6.05 1.28 -5.35
CA ILE A 137 4.91 0.56 -4.80
C ILE A 137 4.57 -0.63 -5.70
N PHE A 138 4.30 -1.79 -5.10
CA PHE A 138 4.12 -3.04 -5.81
C PHE A 138 2.74 -3.63 -5.57
N PHE A 139 2.10 -4.06 -6.65
CA PHE A 139 0.82 -4.76 -6.64
C PHE A 139 0.95 -6.13 -7.30
N ASN A 140 0.12 -7.05 -6.88
CA ASN A 140 0.04 -8.38 -7.48
C ASN A 140 -0.65 -8.29 -8.85
N SER A 141 -0.09 -8.93 -9.88
CA SER A 141 -0.63 -8.87 -11.25
C SER A 141 -1.96 -9.63 -11.46
N THR A 142 -2.33 -10.51 -10.52
CA THR A 142 -3.53 -11.34 -10.64
C THR A 142 -4.73 -10.72 -9.91
N ASN A 143 -4.52 -10.27 -8.66
CA ASN A 143 -5.61 -9.76 -7.81
C ASN A 143 -5.51 -8.26 -7.53
N TYR A 144 -4.46 -7.59 -8.03
CA TYR A 144 -4.22 -6.14 -7.94
C TYR A 144 -4.12 -5.60 -6.50
N ASN A 145 -3.88 -6.45 -5.53
CA ASN A 145 -3.68 -6.06 -4.14
C ASN A 145 -2.26 -5.56 -3.91
N LEU A 146 -2.11 -4.67 -2.94
CA LEU A 146 -0.81 -4.19 -2.47
C LEU A 146 -0.01 -5.38 -1.91
N ILE A 147 1.23 -5.53 -2.35
CA ILE A 147 2.14 -6.60 -1.91
C ILE A 147 3.46 -6.07 -1.34
N GLY A 148 3.64 -4.76 -1.32
CA GLY A 148 4.82 -4.17 -0.72
C GLY A 148 5.20 -2.82 -1.28
N TRP A 149 6.26 -2.28 -0.73
CA TRP A 149 6.85 -1.02 -1.18
C TRP A 149 8.35 -1.00 -0.90
N GLN A 150 9.03 -0.11 -1.61
CA GLN A 150 10.43 0.21 -1.40
C GLN A 150 10.58 1.71 -1.25
N THR A 151 11.33 2.14 -0.25
CA THR A 151 11.63 3.55 0.02
C THR A 151 13.04 3.69 0.56
N LEU A 152 13.51 4.92 0.73
CA LEU A 152 14.58 5.21 1.67
C LEU A 152 13.99 5.47 3.05
N ASP A 153 14.63 4.97 4.11
CA ASP A 153 14.27 5.32 5.47
C ASP A 153 14.78 6.74 5.84
N ILE A 154 14.51 7.20 7.05
CA ILE A 154 14.94 8.51 7.54
C ILE A 154 16.47 8.68 7.62
N TYR A 155 17.22 7.59 7.56
CA TYR A 155 18.70 7.58 7.54
C TYR A 155 19.25 7.35 6.12
N GLN A 156 18.41 7.44 5.08
CA GLN A 156 18.72 7.18 3.67
C GLN A 156 19.15 5.72 3.39
N ASN A 157 18.73 4.78 4.21
CA ASN A 157 18.91 3.37 3.97
C ASN A 157 17.78 2.84 3.09
N LEU A 158 18.14 1.98 2.14
CA LEU A 158 17.14 1.27 1.33
C LEU A 158 16.32 0.33 2.23
N SER A 159 15.01 0.56 2.24
CA SER A 159 14.03 -0.22 2.97
C SER A 159 13.04 -0.84 1.99
N ILE A 160 12.96 -2.17 1.99
CA ILE A 160 12.03 -2.94 1.18
C ILE A 160 11.10 -3.70 2.11
N THR A 161 9.81 -3.47 1.98
CA THR A 161 8.77 -4.14 2.77
C THR A 161 7.92 -5.03 1.87
N TYR A 162 7.86 -6.31 2.19
CA TYR A 162 6.99 -7.31 1.55
C TYR A 162 5.80 -7.59 2.43
N ILE A 163 4.63 -7.75 1.81
CA ILE A 163 3.35 -8.03 2.46
C ILE A 163 2.92 -9.46 2.14
N SER A 164 2.46 -10.17 3.16
CA SER A 164 1.83 -11.49 3.04
C SER A 164 0.59 -11.58 3.94
N SER A 165 -0.19 -12.63 3.80
CA SER A 165 -1.40 -12.89 4.62
C SER A 165 -2.39 -11.71 4.64
N LEU A 166 -2.49 -10.96 3.54
CA LEU A 166 -3.28 -9.73 3.46
C LEU A 166 -4.77 -9.99 3.71
N LYS A 167 -5.34 -9.20 4.61
CA LYS A 167 -6.78 -9.12 4.89
C LYS A 167 -7.24 -7.68 4.73
N ILE A 168 -8.36 -7.48 4.05
CA ILE A 168 -8.92 -6.17 3.70
C ILE A 168 -10.20 -5.93 4.52
N ASN A 169 -10.41 -4.71 5.00
CA ASN A 169 -11.63 -4.24 5.66
C ASN A 169 -12.05 -5.10 6.86
N GLN A 170 -11.09 -5.47 7.71
CA GLN A 170 -11.35 -6.19 8.94
C GLN A 170 -11.77 -5.24 10.08
N LEU A 171 -12.42 -5.79 11.09
CA LEU A 171 -12.69 -5.04 12.32
C LEU A 171 -11.36 -4.71 13.00
N ILE A 172 -11.15 -3.42 13.30
CA ILE A 172 -9.95 -2.92 13.95
C ILE A 172 -10.22 -2.73 15.44
N GLU A 173 -9.28 -3.15 16.27
CA GLU A 173 -9.33 -2.93 17.72
C GLU A 173 -9.31 -1.42 18.04
N LYS A 174 -10.19 -1.00 18.95
CA LYS A 174 -10.26 0.40 19.38
C LYS A 174 -8.94 0.84 20.02
N ASN A 175 -8.48 2.03 19.65
CA ASN A 175 -7.27 2.66 20.18
C ASN A 175 -5.92 2.02 19.77
N ILE A 176 -5.89 1.06 18.82
CA ILE A 176 -4.62 0.45 18.35
C ILE A 176 -3.61 1.50 17.84
N PHE A 177 -4.11 2.62 17.29
CA PHE A 177 -3.28 3.73 16.76
C PHE A 177 -2.96 4.81 17.82
N LYS A 178 -3.23 4.55 19.10
CA LYS A 178 -2.85 5.46 20.17
C LYS A 178 -1.33 5.46 20.33
N LEU A 179 -0.73 6.66 20.30
CA LEU A 179 0.71 6.78 20.48
C LEU A 179 1.11 6.36 21.89
N PRO A 180 2.24 5.63 22.05
CA PRO A 180 2.82 5.34 23.36
C PRO A 180 3.11 6.63 24.10
N ALA A 181 2.84 6.66 25.41
CA ALA A 181 3.21 7.78 26.26
C ALA A 181 4.73 7.76 26.50
N SER A 182 5.35 8.93 26.50
CA SER A 182 6.70 9.08 27.10
C SER A 182 6.54 8.98 28.61
N ASN A 183 7.21 8.04 29.22
CA ASN A 183 7.36 7.98 30.69
C ASN A 183 8.20 9.16 31.18
#